data_ebdf76aa3b423782aea4b2355a38167c
#
_entry.id   ebdf76aa3b423782aea4b2355a38167c
#
_cell.length_a   1.000
_cell.length_b   1.000
_cell.length_c   1.000
_cell.angle_alpha   90.00
_cell.angle_beta   90.00
_cell.angle_gamma   90.00
#
_symmetry.space_group_name_H-M   'P 1'
#
loop_
_entity.id
_entity.type
_entity.pdbx_description
1 polymer ?
#
loop_
_entity_poly.entity_id
_entity_poly.type
_entity_poly.pdbx_seq_one_letter_code
_entity_poly.pdbx_strand_id
1 'polypeptide(L)'
;MLYRLAHILRDKLPFIWDMIEWVNSYLFLLRYGCKLKSIEDVVLPQYVQKAGMKIVRLSEVPVEQLEAFFAAQPEEAYTFFKPHGFDVKSLKKLQRNRSFLAYVWMNGNQIAAYCFLRSFFMGKGFRGRMVGIDFRGRGLGTLMNKLMNDIGFGIGLRLFETVSKDNVASYRSALSASSVKVVKELDHNELYLEIIDEK
;
A
#
# COMPACT_ATOMS: atom_id res chain seq x y z
N MET A 1 -22.97 -8.29 -4.21
CA MET A 1 -22.80 -9.40 -5.16
C MET A 1 -21.35 -9.51 -5.66
N LEU A 2 -20.78 -8.49 -6.29
CA LEU A 2 -19.39 -8.48 -6.81
C LEU A 2 -18.31 -8.80 -5.74
N TYR A 3 -18.43 -8.29 -4.51
CA TYR A 3 -17.49 -8.54 -3.42
C TYR A 3 -17.44 -10.04 -3.03
N ARG A 4 -18.60 -10.69 -2.88
CA ARG A 4 -18.69 -12.14 -2.59
C ARG A 4 -18.11 -12.97 -3.74
N LEU A 5 -18.36 -12.57 -4.99
CA LEU A 5 -17.82 -13.24 -6.17
C LEU A 5 -16.29 -13.15 -6.20
N ALA A 6 -15.72 -11.98 -5.88
CA ALA A 6 -14.27 -11.79 -5.81
C ALA A 6 -13.60 -12.69 -4.75
N HIS A 7 -14.22 -12.85 -3.57
CA HIS A 7 -13.73 -13.77 -2.55
C HIS A 7 -13.80 -15.23 -2.98
N ILE A 8 -14.92 -15.64 -3.60
CA ILE A 8 -15.09 -17.01 -4.11
C ILE A 8 -14.05 -17.31 -5.21
N LEU A 9 -13.81 -16.38 -6.12
CA LEU A 9 -12.81 -16.53 -7.18
C LEU A 9 -11.40 -16.64 -6.60
N ARG A 10 -11.06 -15.77 -5.64
CA ARG A 10 -9.73 -15.80 -4.99
C ARG A 10 -9.49 -17.12 -4.25
N ASP A 11 -10.48 -17.59 -3.49
CA ASP A 11 -10.31 -18.70 -2.56
C ASP A 11 -10.53 -20.08 -3.23
N LYS A 12 -11.40 -20.16 -4.24
CA LYS A 12 -11.74 -21.42 -4.93
C LYS A 12 -11.08 -21.60 -6.30
N LEU A 13 -10.69 -20.50 -6.96
CA LEU A 13 -10.13 -20.52 -8.32
C LEU A 13 -8.88 -19.60 -8.39
N PRO A 14 -7.80 -19.91 -7.64
CA PRO A 14 -6.62 -19.05 -7.55
C PRO A 14 -5.97 -18.76 -8.92
N PHE A 15 -6.03 -19.71 -9.86
CA PHE A 15 -5.50 -19.50 -11.21
C PHE A 15 -6.26 -18.37 -11.97
N ILE A 16 -7.58 -18.36 -11.87
CA ILE A 16 -8.40 -17.29 -12.50
C ILE A 16 -8.12 -15.95 -11.84
N TRP A 17 -7.96 -15.95 -10.51
CA TRP A 17 -7.59 -14.75 -9.78
C TRP A 17 -6.22 -14.21 -10.21
N ASP A 18 -5.24 -15.09 -10.36
CA ASP A 18 -3.89 -14.74 -10.82
C ASP A 18 -3.90 -14.15 -12.24
N MET A 19 -4.73 -14.71 -13.12
CA MET A 19 -4.94 -14.19 -14.48
C MET A 19 -5.57 -12.78 -14.45
N ILE A 20 -6.58 -12.56 -13.61
CA ILE A 20 -7.21 -11.23 -13.45
C ILE A 20 -6.19 -10.22 -12.93
N GLU A 21 -5.38 -10.57 -11.93
CA GLU A 21 -4.32 -9.69 -11.42
C GLU A 21 -3.26 -9.40 -12.48
N TRP A 22 -2.88 -10.39 -13.29
CA TRP A 22 -1.92 -10.22 -14.39
C TRP A 22 -2.48 -9.25 -15.46
N VAL A 23 -3.72 -9.45 -15.90
CA VAL A 23 -4.40 -8.55 -16.86
C VAL A 23 -4.50 -7.15 -16.31
N ASN A 24 -4.94 -7.00 -15.04
CA ASN A 24 -5.00 -5.69 -14.38
C ASN A 24 -3.62 -5.02 -14.36
N SER A 25 -2.56 -5.76 -14.01
CA SER A 25 -1.20 -5.25 -13.93
C SER A 25 -0.70 -4.73 -15.29
N TYR A 26 -1.01 -5.45 -16.36
CA TYR A 26 -0.62 -5.05 -17.72
C TYR A 26 -1.40 -3.81 -18.20
N LEU A 27 -2.73 -3.83 -18.05
CA LEU A 27 -3.58 -2.69 -18.43
C LEU A 27 -3.26 -1.43 -17.60
N PHE A 28 -2.95 -1.60 -16.31
CA PHE A 28 -2.50 -0.52 -15.45
C PHE A 28 -1.21 0.12 -15.99
N LEU A 29 -0.22 -0.69 -16.35
CA LEU A 29 1.03 -0.19 -16.92
C LEU A 29 0.80 0.59 -18.20
N LEU A 30 -0.02 0.08 -19.12
CA LEU A 30 -0.34 0.77 -20.38
C LEU A 30 -1.00 2.13 -20.14
N ARG A 31 -1.91 2.20 -19.17
CA ARG A 31 -2.68 3.42 -18.89
C ARG A 31 -1.90 4.45 -18.07
N TYR A 32 -1.13 4.01 -17.09
CA TYR A 32 -0.55 4.88 -16.07
C TYR A 32 0.98 4.89 -16.05
N GLY A 33 1.65 3.96 -16.73
CA GLY A 33 3.09 3.73 -16.55
C GLY A 33 3.98 4.95 -16.85
N CYS A 34 3.72 5.66 -17.93
CA CYS A 34 4.50 6.88 -18.27
C CYS A 34 4.28 7.98 -17.23
N LYS A 35 3.01 8.21 -16.84
CA LYS A 35 2.66 9.22 -15.84
C LYS A 35 3.20 8.86 -14.46
N LEU A 36 3.13 7.59 -14.09
CA LEU A 36 3.68 7.08 -12.83
C LEU A 36 5.16 7.39 -12.71
N LYS A 37 5.96 7.08 -13.74
CA LYS A 37 7.39 7.37 -13.73
C LYS A 37 7.66 8.85 -13.51
N SER A 38 6.99 9.74 -14.26
CA SER A 38 7.17 11.19 -14.12
C SER A 38 6.78 11.70 -12.72
N ILE A 39 5.71 11.15 -12.13
CA ILE A 39 5.28 11.52 -10.77
C ILE A 39 6.28 11.01 -9.72
N GLU A 40 6.75 9.77 -9.81
CA GLU A 40 7.73 9.22 -8.89
C GLU A 40 9.05 9.98 -8.93
N ASP A 41 9.54 10.36 -10.11
CA ASP A 41 10.78 11.12 -10.28
C ASP A 41 10.74 12.50 -9.56
N VAL A 42 9.55 13.07 -9.39
CA VAL A 42 9.34 14.34 -8.67
C VAL A 42 9.04 14.11 -7.18
N VAL A 43 8.19 13.15 -6.87
CA VAL A 43 7.64 12.98 -5.52
C VAL A 43 8.61 12.25 -4.58
N LEU A 44 9.25 11.16 -5.04
CA LEU A 44 10.11 10.36 -4.16
C LEU A 44 11.27 11.16 -3.54
N PRO A 45 12.02 12.01 -4.29
CA PRO A 45 13.10 12.81 -3.70
C PRO A 45 12.63 13.74 -2.57
N GLN A 46 11.42 14.30 -2.69
CA GLN A 46 10.86 15.18 -1.65
C GLN A 46 10.62 14.42 -0.33
N TYR A 47 10.15 13.18 -0.42
CA TYR A 47 9.92 12.36 0.77
C TYR A 47 11.19 11.75 1.34
N VAL A 48 12.20 11.46 0.51
CA VAL A 48 13.54 11.11 0.95
C VAL A 48 14.12 12.24 1.82
N GLN A 49 14.01 13.48 1.37
CA GLN A 49 14.47 14.65 2.12
C GLN A 49 13.69 14.86 3.42
N LYS A 50 12.34 14.77 3.39
CA LYS A 50 11.48 14.95 4.56
C LYS A 50 11.72 13.91 5.64
N ALA A 51 11.99 12.67 5.26
CA ALA A 51 12.17 11.56 6.19
C ALA A 51 13.61 11.33 6.65
N GLY A 52 14.59 11.85 5.90
CA GLY A 52 16.00 11.52 6.10
C GLY A 52 16.32 10.03 5.86
N MET A 53 15.49 9.35 5.06
CA MET A 53 15.60 7.91 4.77
C MET A 53 15.57 7.67 3.26
N LYS A 54 16.26 6.64 2.81
CA LYS A 54 16.16 6.20 1.41
C LYS A 54 14.80 5.54 1.18
N ILE A 55 14.14 5.87 0.08
CA ILE A 55 12.88 5.24 -0.34
C ILE A 55 13.15 4.54 -1.67
N VAL A 56 12.87 3.24 -1.71
CA VAL A 56 13.08 2.39 -2.88
C VAL A 56 11.79 1.64 -3.23
N ARG A 57 11.65 1.22 -4.47
CA ARG A 57 10.54 0.35 -4.86
C ARG A 57 10.71 -1.03 -4.24
N LEU A 58 9.60 -1.69 -3.93
CA LEU A 58 9.60 -3.06 -3.41
C LEU A 58 10.44 -4.03 -4.28
N SER A 59 10.41 -3.85 -5.60
CA SER A 59 11.14 -4.68 -6.56
C SER A 59 12.68 -4.54 -6.48
N GLU A 60 13.18 -3.50 -5.83
CA GLU A 60 14.61 -3.24 -5.67
C GLU A 60 15.19 -3.84 -4.38
N VAL A 61 14.33 -4.35 -3.48
CA VAL A 61 14.74 -4.93 -2.20
C VAL A 61 14.83 -6.45 -2.33
N PRO A 62 15.90 -7.10 -1.85
CA PRO A 62 15.98 -8.56 -1.79
C PRO A 62 14.78 -9.14 -1.04
N VAL A 63 14.18 -10.19 -1.61
CA VAL A 63 12.93 -10.73 -1.05
C VAL A 63 13.15 -11.33 0.34
N GLU A 64 14.33 -11.85 0.61
CA GLU A 64 14.74 -12.42 1.90
C GLU A 64 14.79 -11.31 2.97
N GLN A 65 15.21 -10.10 2.61
CA GLN A 65 15.21 -8.95 3.51
C GLN A 65 13.78 -8.47 3.82
N LEU A 66 12.89 -8.52 2.84
CA LEU A 66 11.47 -8.23 3.05
C LEU A 66 10.82 -9.26 3.98
N GLU A 67 11.05 -10.55 3.72
CA GLU A 67 10.53 -11.63 4.57
C GLU A 67 11.04 -11.49 6.02
N ALA A 68 12.33 -11.23 6.20
CA ALA A 68 12.92 -11.00 7.52
C ALA A 68 12.31 -9.77 8.22
N PHE A 69 12.06 -8.68 7.50
CA PHE A 69 11.39 -7.50 8.04
C PHE A 69 9.99 -7.85 8.56
N PHE A 70 9.19 -8.57 7.77
CA PHE A 70 7.85 -8.95 8.20
C PHE A 70 7.91 -9.97 9.35
N ALA A 71 8.77 -10.96 9.29
CA ALA A 71 8.92 -11.97 10.36
C ALA A 71 9.36 -11.35 11.70
N ALA A 72 10.09 -10.25 11.69
CA ALA A 72 10.53 -9.54 12.90
C ALA A 72 9.44 -8.68 13.56
N GLN A 73 8.28 -8.48 12.90
CA GLN A 73 7.20 -7.71 13.52
C GLN A 73 6.45 -8.52 14.56
N PRO A 74 6.01 -7.91 15.67
CA PRO A 74 5.25 -8.61 16.71
C PRO A 74 3.88 -9.06 16.16
N GLU A 75 3.32 -10.11 16.73
CA GLU A 75 2.06 -10.71 16.27
C GLU A 75 0.90 -9.70 16.25
N GLU A 76 0.87 -8.77 17.19
CA GLU A 76 -0.14 -7.71 17.27
C GLU A 76 -0.12 -6.78 16.05
N ALA A 77 1.01 -6.64 15.35
CA ALA A 77 1.10 -5.86 14.12
C ALA A 77 0.20 -6.45 13.02
N TYR A 78 -0.07 -7.75 13.08
CA TYR A 78 -0.89 -8.47 12.12
C TYR A 78 -2.36 -8.54 12.49
N THR A 79 -2.77 -8.04 13.65
CA THR A 79 -4.18 -7.97 14.03
C THR A 79 -5.01 -7.19 13.00
N PHE A 80 -4.45 -6.08 12.52
CA PHE A 80 -5.12 -5.16 11.59
C PHE A 80 -4.46 -5.10 10.21
N PHE A 81 -3.36 -5.83 9.98
CA PHE A 81 -2.60 -5.70 8.74
C PHE A 81 -2.31 -7.07 8.11
N LYS A 82 -3.25 -7.53 7.29
CA LYS A 82 -3.12 -8.77 6.50
C LYS A 82 -3.47 -8.55 5.02
N PRO A 83 -2.79 -7.59 4.33
CA PRO A 83 -3.15 -7.24 2.96
C PRO A 83 -2.77 -8.32 1.93
N HIS A 84 -1.78 -9.14 2.25
CA HIS A 84 -1.21 -10.18 1.38
C HIS A 84 -0.41 -11.18 2.22
N GLY A 85 0.07 -12.27 1.60
CA GLY A 85 1.04 -13.18 2.21
C GLY A 85 2.41 -12.52 2.36
N PHE A 86 3.14 -12.89 3.42
CA PHE A 86 4.47 -12.34 3.73
C PHE A 86 5.59 -13.35 3.47
N ASP A 87 5.27 -14.52 2.93
CA ASP A 87 6.23 -15.53 2.50
C ASP A 87 6.93 -15.12 1.19
N VAL A 88 8.11 -15.70 0.94
CA VAL A 88 8.94 -15.41 -0.24
C VAL A 88 8.17 -15.51 -1.55
N LYS A 89 7.30 -16.52 -1.70
CA LYS A 89 6.52 -16.73 -2.94
C LYS A 89 5.53 -15.59 -3.16
N SER A 90 4.81 -15.20 -2.11
CA SER A 90 3.85 -14.09 -2.15
C SER A 90 4.54 -12.76 -2.42
N LEU A 91 5.67 -12.50 -1.76
CA LEU A 91 6.44 -11.27 -1.95
C LEU A 91 7.04 -11.16 -3.36
N LYS A 92 7.59 -12.26 -3.91
CA LYS A 92 8.06 -12.30 -5.31
C LYS A 92 6.94 -12.02 -6.32
N LYS A 93 5.72 -12.50 -6.05
CA LYS A 93 4.55 -12.19 -6.88
C LYS A 93 4.24 -10.70 -6.85
N LEU A 94 4.26 -10.07 -5.67
CA LEU A 94 4.02 -8.63 -5.51
C LEU A 94 5.11 -7.78 -6.19
N GLN A 95 6.38 -8.16 -6.10
CA GLN A 95 7.48 -7.47 -6.78
C GLN A 95 7.33 -7.43 -8.31
N ARG A 96 6.68 -8.44 -8.90
CA ARG A 96 6.41 -8.52 -10.34
C ARG A 96 5.13 -7.82 -10.77
N ASN A 97 4.24 -7.51 -9.83
CA ASN A 97 2.95 -6.89 -10.10
C ASN A 97 3.09 -5.38 -10.28
N ARG A 98 2.95 -4.88 -11.51
CA ARG A 98 3.14 -3.48 -11.88
C ARG A 98 2.01 -2.54 -11.41
N SER A 99 0.86 -3.09 -11.02
CA SER A 99 -0.23 -2.34 -10.41
C SER A 99 -0.18 -2.33 -8.88
N PHE A 100 0.82 -3.02 -8.29
CA PHE A 100 1.10 -3.00 -6.87
C PHE A 100 2.27 -2.05 -6.60
N LEU A 101 1.98 -0.74 -6.48
CA LEU A 101 2.98 0.30 -6.26
C LEU A 101 3.40 0.27 -4.80
N ALA A 102 4.56 -0.30 -4.51
CA ALA A 102 4.99 -0.46 -3.13
C ALA A 102 6.40 0.12 -2.92
N TYR A 103 6.56 0.80 -1.78
CA TYR A 103 7.77 1.52 -1.41
C TYR A 103 8.25 1.07 -0.04
N VAL A 104 9.56 0.86 0.04
CA VAL A 104 10.27 0.47 1.25
C VAL A 104 11.13 1.62 1.72
N TRP A 105 11.00 1.98 2.99
CA TRP A 105 11.73 3.06 3.62
C TRP A 105 12.91 2.48 4.38
N MET A 106 14.13 2.86 3.98
CA MET A 106 15.38 2.29 4.45
C MET A 106 16.12 3.28 5.35
N ASN A 107 16.42 2.86 6.57
CA ASN A 107 17.35 3.54 7.46
C ASN A 107 18.71 2.81 7.41
N GLY A 108 19.65 3.32 6.63
CA GLY A 108 20.83 2.54 6.26
C GLY A 108 20.44 1.25 5.53
N ASN A 109 20.85 0.12 6.08
CA ASN A 109 20.52 -1.21 5.53
C ASN A 109 19.27 -1.86 6.14
N GLN A 110 18.66 -1.22 7.13
CA GLN A 110 17.48 -1.74 7.81
C GLN A 110 16.20 -1.20 7.17
N ILE A 111 15.19 -2.06 6.99
CA ILE A 111 13.84 -1.62 6.60
C ILE A 111 13.16 -0.98 7.80
N ALA A 112 12.84 0.31 7.70
CA ALA A 112 12.12 1.06 8.72
C ALA A 112 10.60 0.98 8.54
N ALA A 113 10.13 0.97 7.29
CA ALA A 113 8.70 0.95 7.00
C ALA A 113 8.43 0.45 5.58
N TYR A 114 7.19 0.07 5.35
CA TYR A 114 6.66 -0.43 4.09
C TYR A 114 5.28 0.17 3.83
N CYS A 115 5.04 0.64 2.60
CA CYS A 115 3.72 1.09 2.18
C CYS A 115 3.44 0.72 0.74
N PHE A 116 2.15 0.66 0.38
CA PHE A 116 1.74 0.30 -0.96
C PHE A 116 0.42 0.96 -1.38
N LEU A 117 0.24 1.06 -2.70
CA LEU A 117 -1.03 1.26 -3.38
C LEU A 117 -1.34 0.02 -4.22
N ARG A 118 -2.35 -0.76 -3.84
CA ARG A 118 -2.92 -1.79 -4.71
C ARG A 118 -3.83 -1.09 -5.71
N SER A 119 -3.36 -0.94 -6.93
CA SER A 119 -3.99 -0.11 -7.94
C SER A 119 -4.72 -0.94 -9.00
N PHE A 120 -5.77 -0.37 -9.55
CA PHE A 120 -6.59 -0.98 -10.59
C PHE A 120 -6.61 -0.09 -11.82
N PHE A 121 -6.56 -0.71 -13.00
CA PHE A 121 -6.60 0.01 -14.28
C PHE A 121 -7.85 0.89 -14.44
N MET A 122 -8.93 0.57 -13.71
CA MET A 122 -10.17 1.36 -13.67
C MET A 122 -10.06 2.66 -12.84
N GLY A 123 -8.89 3.01 -12.32
CA GLY A 123 -8.67 4.29 -11.64
C GLY A 123 -8.93 4.28 -10.14
N LYS A 124 -8.85 3.13 -9.48
CA LYS A 124 -8.93 3.01 -8.03
C LYS A 124 -7.60 2.51 -7.45
N GLY A 125 -7.24 3.00 -6.26
CA GLY A 125 -6.09 2.53 -5.50
C GLY A 125 -6.46 2.31 -4.03
N PHE A 126 -5.99 1.23 -3.44
CA PHE A 126 -6.15 0.92 -2.01
C PHE A 126 -4.79 1.02 -1.35
N ARG A 127 -4.66 1.91 -0.38
CA ARG A 127 -3.42 2.11 0.34
C ARG A 127 -3.32 1.23 1.58
N GLY A 128 -2.10 0.79 1.89
CA GLY A 128 -1.77 0.11 3.12
C GLY A 128 -0.34 0.39 3.53
N ARG A 129 -0.04 0.27 4.83
CA ARG A 129 1.29 0.58 5.37
C ARG A 129 1.58 -0.20 6.64
N MET A 130 2.87 -0.44 6.88
CA MET A 130 3.39 -0.97 8.13
C MET A 130 4.66 -0.19 8.51
N VAL A 131 4.74 0.26 9.76
CA VAL A 131 5.95 0.84 10.35
C VAL A 131 6.59 -0.22 11.24
N GLY A 132 7.87 -0.48 11.03
CA GLY A 132 8.65 -1.38 11.87
C GLY A 132 8.61 -0.94 13.34
N ILE A 133 8.60 -1.91 14.26
CA ILE A 133 8.38 -1.66 15.69
C ILE A 133 9.35 -0.59 16.24
N ASP A 134 10.62 -0.63 15.84
CA ASP A 134 11.67 0.29 16.30
C ASP A 134 11.54 1.72 15.74
N PHE A 135 10.66 1.92 14.75
CA PHE A 135 10.49 3.19 14.03
C PHE A 135 9.14 3.84 14.27
N ARG A 136 8.29 3.26 15.13
CA ARG A 136 6.97 3.82 15.47
C ARG A 136 7.09 5.12 16.25
N GLY A 137 6.02 5.91 16.26
CA GLY A 137 5.96 7.18 17.00
C GLY A 137 6.73 8.35 16.35
N ARG A 138 7.36 8.17 15.19
CA ARG A 138 8.19 9.17 14.49
C ARG A 138 7.47 9.85 13.32
N GLY A 139 6.17 9.71 13.20
CA GLY A 139 5.38 10.32 12.11
C GLY A 139 5.49 9.62 10.75
N LEU A 140 6.24 8.51 10.62
CA LEU A 140 6.42 7.80 9.35
C LEU A 140 5.10 7.36 8.71
N GLY A 141 4.12 6.92 9.52
CA GLY A 141 2.81 6.51 9.02
C GLY A 141 2.09 7.63 8.27
N THR A 142 2.16 8.86 8.78
CA THR A 142 1.58 10.05 8.13
C THR A 142 2.35 10.41 6.85
N LEU A 143 3.68 10.36 6.88
CA LEU A 143 4.50 10.62 5.69
C LEU A 143 4.23 9.61 4.58
N MET A 144 4.11 8.32 4.92
CA MET A 144 3.76 7.27 3.95
C MET A 144 2.38 7.48 3.34
N ASN A 145 1.39 7.88 4.14
CA ASN A 145 0.07 8.21 3.62
C ASN A 145 0.14 9.37 2.63
N LYS A 146 0.86 10.45 2.96
CA LYS A 146 1.05 11.60 2.07
C LYS A 146 1.76 11.20 0.78
N LEU A 147 2.84 10.39 0.87
CA LEU A 147 3.53 9.85 -0.31
C LEU A 147 2.56 9.09 -1.23
N MET A 148 1.78 8.17 -0.65
CA MET A 148 0.81 7.39 -1.43
C MET A 148 -0.28 8.25 -2.05
N ASN A 149 -0.72 9.31 -1.35
CA ASN A 149 -1.68 10.27 -1.88
C ASN A 149 -1.09 11.04 -3.07
N ASP A 150 0.11 11.62 -2.90
CA ASP A 150 0.73 12.41 -3.97
C ASP A 150 1.00 11.57 -5.22
N ILE A 151 1.44 10.32 -5.08
CA ILE A 151 1.61 9.40 -6.20
C ILE A 151 0.24 9.03 -6.81
N GLY A 152 -0.70 8.58 -5.98
CA GLY A 152 -1.98 8.07 -6.45
C GLY A 152 -2.83 9.15 -7.14
N PHE A 153 -2.99 10.31 -6.52
CA PHE A 153 -3.69 11.45 -7.13
C PHE A 153 -2.92 11.99 -8.34
N GLY A 154 -1.58 12.09 -8.21
CA GLY A 154 -0.71 12.50 -9.30
C GLY A 154 -0.94 11.72 -10.59
N ILE A 155 -1.17 10.41 -10.52
CA ILE A 155 -1.51 9.59 -11.70
C ILE A 155 -3.01 9.57 -12.03
N GLY A 156 -3.88 10.13 -11.19
CA GLY A 156 -5.33 10.23 -11.42
C GLY A 156 -6.14 9.07 -10.83
N LEU A 157 -5.68 8.46 -9.75
CA LEU A 157 -6.46 7.44 -9.02
C LEU A 157 -7.37 8.08 -7.98
N ARG A 158 -8.53 7.48 -7.75
CA ARG A 158 -9.30 7.63 -6.51
C ARG A 158 -8.72 6.69 -5.47
N LEU A 159 -8.47 7.20 -4.27
CA LEU A 159 -7.78 6.45 -3.23
C LEU A 159 -8.74 6.04 -2.10
N PHE A 160 -8.51 4.83 -1.63
CA PHE A 160 -9.32 4.23 -0.58
C PHE A 160 -8.43 3.52 0.45
N GLU A 161 -8.95 3.35 1.66
CA GLU A 161 -8.39 2.42 2.64
C GLU A 161 -9.50 1.82 3.51
N THR A 162 -9.21 0.65 4.08
CA THR A 162 -10.01 0.08 5.17
C THR A 162 -9.21 0.20 6.45
N VAL A 163 -9.83 0.71 7.51
CA VAL A 163 -9.20 0.87 8.81
C VAL A 163 -10.17 0.42 9.90
N SER A 164 -9.68 -0.36 10.86
CA SER A 164 -10.46 -0.68 12.06
C SER A 164 -10.55 0.57 12.96
N LYS A 165 -11.73 0.82 13.53
CA LYS A 165 -11.94 1.86 14.56
C LYS A 165 -11.05 1.61 15.79
N ASP A 166 -10.72 0.35 16.06
CA ASP A 166 -9.85 -0.06 17.16
C ASP A 166 -8.38 0.24 16.88
N ASN A 167 -7.98 0.40 15.59
CA ASN A 167 -6.64 0.82 15.19
C ASN A 167 -6.52 2.35 15.18
N VAL A 168 -6.60 2.94 16.39
CA VAL A 168 -6.59 4.40 16.59
C VAL A 168 -5.37 5.06 15.94
N ALA A 169 -4.19 4.43 16.00
CA ALA A 169 -2.97 4.97 15.42
C ALA A 169 -3.06 5.07 13.89
N SER A 170 -3.60 4.04 13.22
CA SER A 170 -3.82 4.05 11.78
C SER A 170 -4.85 5.10 11.37
N TYR A 171 -5.97 5.17 12.08
CA TYR A 171 -7.03 6.13 11.81
C TYR A 171 -6.55 7.59 11.97
N ARG A 172 -5.86 7.91 13.08
CA ARG A 172 -5.24 9.23 13.28
C ARG A 172 -4.24 9.57 12.18
N SER A 173 -3.42 8.62 11.77
CA SER A 173 -2.45 8.83 10.69
C SER A 173 -3.14 9.11 9.34
N ALA A 174 -4.29 8.49 9.07
CA ALA A 174 -5.08 8.77 7.88
C ALA A 174 -5.62 10.20 7.87
N LEU A 175 -6.25 10.62 8.99
CA LEU A 175 -6.79 11.97 9.16
C LEU A 175 -5.70 13.07 9.13
N SER A 176 -4.50 12.77 9.67
CA SER A 176 -3.37 13.72 9.65
C SER A 176 -2.72 13.88 8.28
N ALA A 177 -2.99 12.96 7.35
CA ALA A 177 -2.41 13.00 6.02
C ALA A 177 -3.30 13.67 4.98
N SER A 178 -4.63 13.66 5.19
CA SER A 178 -5.63 14.15 4.20
C SER A 178 -7.02 14.15 4.81
N SER A 179 -7.93 14.91 4.22
CA SER A 179 -9.36 14.74 4.46
C SER A 179 -9.82 13.37 4.01
N VAL A 180 -10.70 12.74 4.78
CA VAL A 180 -11.27 11.43 4.48
C VAL A 180 -12.78 11.48 4.56
N LYS A 181 -13.44 10.73 3.67
CA LYS A 181 -14.88 10.51 3.67
C LYS A 181 -15.17 9.07 4.05
N VAL A 182 -15.97 8.85 5.08
CA VAL A 182 -16.50 7.53 5.39
C VAL A 182 -17.51 7.16 4.30
N VAL A 183 -17.16 6.17 3.48
CA VAL A 183 -18.02 5.66 2.41
C VAL A 183 -19.02 4.66 2.98
N LYS A 184 -18.53 3.80 3.89
CA LYS A 184 -19.34 2.73 4.50
C LYS A 184 -18.68 2.24 5.79
N GLU A 185 -19.49 1.88 6.76
CA GLU A 185 -19.10 1.03 7.87
C GLU A 185 -19.21 -0.43 7.44
N LEU A 186 -18.17 -1.20 7.72
CA LEU A 186 -18.08 -2.62 7.41
C LEU A 186 -18.26 -3.45 8.69
N ASP A 187 -18.39 -4.77 8.52
CA ASP A 187 -18.38 -5.70 9.64
C ASP A 187 -17.06 -5.63 10.42
N HIS A 188 -17.02 -6.14 11.64
CA HIS A 188 -15.82 -6.18 12.52
C HIS A 188 -15.24 -4.80 12.85
N ASN A 189 -16.09 -3.78 13.04
CA ASN A 189 -15.70 -2.43 13.46
C ASN A 189 -14.74 -1.71 12.48
N GLU A 190 -14.85 -2.02 11.19
CA GLU A 190 -14.03 -1.44 10.13
C GLU A 190 -14.74 -0.29 9.40
N LEU A 191 -13.97 0.72 8.99
CA LEU A 191 -14.39 1.83 8.14
C LEU A 191 -13.80 1.67 6.75
N TYR A 192 -14.63 1.78 5.73
CA TYR A 192 -14.22 1.97 4.35
C TYR A 192 -14.17 3.47 4.07
N LEU A 193 -12.95 3.98 3.87
CA LEU A 193 -12.66 5.39 3.69
C LEU A 193 -12.30 5.69 2.24
N GLU A 194 -12.80 6.80 1.72
CA GLU A 194 -12.29 7.47 0.52
C GLU A 194 -11.41 8.64 0.96
N ILE A 195 -10.21 8.72 0.38
CA ILE A 195 -9.27 9.80 0.61
C ILE A 195 -9.61 10.92 -0.37
N ILE A 196 -9.77 12.12 0.13
CA ILE A 196 -10.14 13.28 -0.68
C ILE A 196 -8.88 14.02 -1.13
N ASP A 197 -8.81 14.30 -2.43
CA ASP A 197 -7.82 15.22 -2.98
C ASP A 197 -8.29 16.66 -2.70
N GLU A 198 -7.46 17.42 -2.01
CA GLU A 198 -7.76 18.80 -1.62
C GLU A 198 -7.16 19.83 -2.58
N LYS A 199 -6.61 19.34 -3.71
CA LYS A 199 -5.99 20.21 -4.74
C LYS A 199 -6.99 20.61 -5.83
#